data_1c55a9de3a181aedaf54a8ef6e3efefa
#
_entry.id   1c55a9de3a181aedaf54a8ef6e3efefa
#
_cell.length_a   1.000
_cell.length_b   1.000
_cell.length_c   1.000
_cell.angle_alpha   90.00
_cell.angle_beta   90.00
_cell.angle_gamma   90.00
#
_symmetry.space_group_name_H-M   'P 1'
#
loop_
_entity.id
_entity.type
_entity.pdbx_description
1 polymer ?
#
loop_
_entity_poly.entity_id
_entity_poly.type
_entity_poly.pdbx_seq_one_letter_code
_entity_poly.pdbx_strand_id
1 'polypeptide(L)'
;MIPRKLLEATFRRFWLLLVPIIVTPLIVVGLTHTTPKYQSVATVWVSQPSNIGPSALGQSANPYISAADAQTQVIRDLLTTKSFRGDVAQAAGLPSTSAAIALVATSVQVSSAGSNLVAVVATGADPQMLQAMVNGVISQYQARSAAESQRQTSIAVQYYTNQIDLANKELDTRRAALSAYVAAHPVAATAQAADLQYTQLVGSVDAQSQVVNGLVTALQDAELRAASAPQSLQASFSVQDPANLPKTPEPVSVTKKYGYPVAAFIFGVLIAGAYVYTTYRTDHAIRSSEDLVGLTVPLLGVIPDLPPLHTRGFGRFAPWVWIPTAGRREYARAVAASISNVPAHEGAR
;
A
#
# COMPACT_ATOMS: atom_id res chain seq x y z
N MET A 1 12.50 -32.55 -38.44
CA MET A 1 11.78 -33.86 -38.34
C MET A 1 11.62 -34.16 -36.86
N ILE A 2 10.39 -34.23 -36.33
CA ILE A 2 10.14 -34.61 -34.93
C ILE A 2 10.41 -36.11 -34.83
N PRO A 3 11.34 -36.59 -33.99
CA PRO A 3 11.65 -38.00 -33.89
C PRO A 3 10.39 -38.79 -33.47
N ARG A 4 10.02 -39.84 -34.19
CA ARG A 4 8.83 -40.69 -33.89
C ARG A 4 8.76 -41.13 -32.43
N LYS A 5 9.91 -41.36 -31.79
CA LYS A 5 10.02 -41.70 -30.36
C LYS A 5 9.47 -40.64 -29.42
N LEU A 6 9.58 -39.34 -29.80
CA LEU A 6 9.05 -38.22 -28.99
C LEU A 6 7.52 -38.17 -29.04
N LEU A 7 6.93 -38.42 -30.21
CA LEU A 7 5.49 -38.51 -30.41
C LEU A 7 4.88 -39.69 -29.62
N GLU A 8 5.52 -40.85 -29.68
CA GLU A 8 5.07 -42.05 -28.99
C GLU A 8 5.15 -41.90 -27.44
N ALA A 9 6.22 -41.26 -26.93
CA ALA A 9 6.37 -40.98 -25.51
C ALA A 9 5.30 -40.02 -25.01
N THR A 10 4.91 -38.99 -25.81
CA THR A 10 3.82 -38.05 -25.48
C THR A 10 2.46 -38.72 -25.48
N PHE A 11 2.12 -39.53 -26.49
CA PHE A 11 0.81 -40.18 -26.55
C PHE A 11 0.60 -41.26 -25.47
N ARG A 12 1.65 -42.01 -25.13
CA ARG A 12 1.55 -43.07 -24.12
C ARG A 12 1.28 -42.57 -22.70
N ARG A 13 1.72 -41.35 -22.40
CA ARG A 13 1.59 -40.73 -21.05
C ARG A 13 0.83 -39.40 -21.09
N PHE A 14 -0.04 -39.24 -22.10
CA PHE A 14 -0.80 -38.01 -22.31
C PHE A 14 -1.53 -37.52 -21.04
N TRP A 15 -2.10 -38.43 -20.25
CA TRP A 15 -2.75 -38.11 -18.97
C TRP A 15 -1.79 -37.47 -17.96
N LEU A 16 -0.54 -37.94 -17.89
CA LEU A 16 0.45 -37.38 -16.97
C LEU A 16 0.91 -35.99 -17.41
N LEU A 17 0.86 -35.66 -18.70
CA LEU A 17 1.17 -34.32 -19.22
C LEU A 17 0.04 -33.32 -18.99
N LEU A 18 -1.19 -33.77 -19.01
CA LEU A 18 -2.37 -32.92 -18.71
C LEU A 18 -2.39 -32.44 -17.26
N VAL A 19 -1.90 -33.25 -16.32
CA VAL A 19 -1.91 -32.91 -14.90
C VAL A 19 -1.19 -31.58 -14.62
N PRO A 20 0.09 -31.35 -14.94
CA PRO A 20 0.75 -30.07 -14.67
C PRO A 20 0.15 -28.92 -15.46
N ILE A 21 -0.33 -29.14 -16.69
CA ILE A 21 -0.92 -28.09 -17.53
C ILE A 21 -2.24 -27.57 -16.95
N ILE A 22 -3.05 -28.45 -16.32
CA ILE A 22 -4.35 -28.06 -15.74
C ILE A 22 -4.20 -27.65 -14.28
N VAL A 23 -3.40 -28.39 -13.50
CA VAL A 23 -3.29 -28.17 -12.06
C VAL A 23 -2.57 -26.86 -11.71
N THR A 24 -1.53 -26.50 -12.46
CA THR A 24 -0.79 -25.24 -12.18
C THR A 24 -1.67 -23.99 -12.32
N PRO A 25 -2.45 -23.76 -13.38
CA PRO A 25 -3.32 -22.60 -13.45
C PRO A 25 -4.48 -22.70 -12.45
N LEU A 26 -4.99 -23.90 -12.14
CA LEU A 26 -6.07 -24.09 -11.16
C LEU A 26 -5.61 -23.69 -9.74
N ILE A 27 -4.41 -24.08 -9.34
CA ILE A 27 -3.80 -23.67 -8.06
C ILE A 27 -3.65 -22.16 -8.02
N VAL A 28 -3.13 -21.53 -9.09
CA VAL A 28 -2.93 -20.09 -9.14
C VAL A 28 -4.26 -19.35 -9.09
N VAL A 29 -5.28 -19.81 -9.82
CA VAL A 29 -6.64 -19.24 -9.74
C VAL A 29 -7.21 -19.38 -8.32
N GLY A 30 -7.03 -20.51 -7.66
CA GLY A 30 -7.47 -20.73 -6.27
C GLY A 30 -6.74 -19.78 -5.29
N LEU A 31 -5.44 -19.58 -5.45
CA LEU A 31 -4.64 -18.68 -4.61
C LEU A 31 -4.89 -17.20 -4.92
N THR A 32 -5.32 -16.85 -6.13
CA THR A 32 -5.62 -15.48 -6.55
C THR A 32 -7.09 -15.09 -6.33
N HIS A 33 -7.91 -15.98 -5.78
CA HIS A 33 -9.26 -15.64 -5.32
C HIS A 33 -9.16 -14.61 -4.17
N THR A 34 -9.01 -13.34 -4.53
CA THR A 34 -9.00 -12.24 -3.57
C THR A 34 -10.44 -11.83 -3.24
N THR A 35 -10.71 -11.60 -1.96
CA THR A 35 -11.95 -10.95 -1.52
C THR A 35 -12.15 -9.64 -2.29
N PRO A 36 -13.38 -9.31 -2.72
CA PRO A 36 -13.64 -8.05 -3.41
C PRO A 36 -13.19 -6.89 -2.54
N LYS A 37 -12.41 -5.98 -3.11
CA LYS A 37 -11.97 -4.76 -2.44
C LYS A 37 -12.83 -3.61 -2.90
N TYR A 38 -13.28 -2.82 -1.95
CA TYR A 38 -14.01 -1.59 -2.17
C TYR A 38 -13.07 -0.41 -1.90
N GLN A 39 -13.37 0.73 -2.51
CA GLN A 39 -12.61 1.96 -2.33
C GLN A 39 -13.56 3.10 -2.03
N SER A 40 -13.39 3.76 -0.87
CA SER A 40 -14.05 5.00 -0.52
C SER A 40 -13.08 6.14 -0.70
N VAL A 41 -13.53 7.22 -1.33
CA VAL A 41 -12.71 8.40 -1.64
C VAL A 41 -13.46 9.64 -1.19
N ALA A 42 -12.73 10.55 -0.54
CA ALA A 42 -13.19 11.92 -0.32
C ALA A 42 -12.14 12.90 -0.85
N THR A 43 -12.60 14.01 -1.39
CA THR A 43 -11.73 15.08 -1.88
C THR A 43 -11.94 16.33 -1.03
N VAL A 44 -10.84 16.89 -0.56
CA VAL A 44 -10.83 18.06 0.31
C VAL A 44 -10.05 19.18 -0.37
N TRP A 45 -10.67 20.35 -0.45
CA TRP A 45 -10.00 21.57 -0.88
C TRP A 45 -9.17 22.11 0.29
N VAL A 46 -7.90 22.42 0.01
CA VAL A 46 -6.98 23.05 0.97
C VAL A 46 -6.44 24.34 0.34
N SER A 47 -6.57 25.44 1.07
CA SER A 47 -5.86 26.67 0.73
C SER A 47 -4.51 26.71 1.44
N GLN A 48 -3.54 27.44 0.89
CA GLN A 48 -2.32 27.73 1.64
C GLN A 48 -2.75 28.43 2.93
N PRO A 49 -2.26 27.99 4.11
CA PRO A 49 -2.44 28.77 5.30
C PRO A 49 -1.88 30.14 4.99
N SER A 50 -2.74 31.17 4.95
CA SER A 50 -2.28 32.53 4.96
C SER A 50 -1.34 32.60 6.17
N ASN A 51 -0.08 33.04 5.96
CA ASN A 51 0.97 33.15 6.99
C ASN A 51 0.52 34.13 8.09
N ILE A 52 -0.48 33.74 8.88
CA ILE A 52 -1.09 34.52 9.94
C ILE A 52 -0.66 33.88 11.27
N GLY A 53 0.61 34.02 11.58
CA GLY A 53 1.15 33.61 12.87
C GLY A 53 2.52 34.18 13.13
N PRO A 54 2.99 34.22 14.39
CA PRO A 54 4.34 34.63 14.75
C PRO A 54 5.45 33.76 14.14
N SER A 55 5.11 32.64 13.51
CA SER A 55 5.98 31.82 12.66
C SER A 55 6.32 32.50 11.31
N ALA A 56 5.78 33.69 11.02
CA ALA A 56 6.28 34.56 9.95
C ALA A 56 7.75 35.00 10.16
N LEU A 57 8.32 34.74 11.32
CA LEU A 57 9.74 34.90 11.57
C LEU A 57 10.52 33.71 10.98
N GLY A 58 10.60 33.64 9.65
CA GLY A 58 11.63 32.89 8.96
C GLY A 58 11.28 31.59 8.22
N GLN A 59 10.05 31.14 8.19
CA GLN A 59 9.66 30.07 7.23
C GLN A 59 9.05 30.70 5.98
N SER A 60 9.89 31.03 5.02
CA SER A 60 9.45 31.23 3.65
C SER A 60 8.71 29.98 3.22
N ALA A 61 7.41 30.10 2.92
CA ALA A 61 6.67 29.02 2.26
C ALA A 61 7.52 28.59 1.06
N ASN A 62 7.95 27.35 1.02
CA ASN A 62 8.73 26.85 -0.10
C ASN A 62 7.85 26.98 -1.35
N PRO A 63 8.18 27.87 -2.31
CA PRO A 63 7.33 28.13 -3.45
C PRO A 63 7.16 26.90 -4.37
N TYR A 64 7.95 25.86 -4.13
CA TYR A 64 7.91 24.60 -4.88
C TYR A 64 6.99 23.53 -4.28
N ILE A 65 6.42 23.77 -3.09
CA ILE A 65 5.50 22.83 -2.44
C ILE A 65 4.09 23.40 -2.52
N SER A 66 3.17 22.63 -3.14
CA SER A 66 1.78 23.04 -3.19
C SER A 66 1.11 22.95 -1.81
N ALA A 67 0.00 23.69 -1.64
CA ALA A 67 -0.79 23.61 -0.41
C ALA A 67 -1.26 22.16 -0.14
N ALA A 68 -1.67 21.46 -1.18
CA ALA A 68 -2.11 20.07 -1.10
C ALA A 68 -0.96 19.12 -0.69
N ASP A 69 0.24 19.31 -1.22
CA ASP A 69 1.38 18.46 -0.86
C ASP A 69 1.78 18.66 0.60
N ALA A 70 1.83 19.90 1.07
CA ALA A 70 2.14 20.23 2.46
C ALA A 70 1.11 19.60 3.40
N GLN A 71 -0.18 19.76 3.11
CA GLN A 71 -1.26 19.18 3.93
C GLN A 71 -1.29 17.64 3.87
N THR A 72 -1.05 17.08 2.69
CA THR A 72 -0.93 15.62 2.52
C THR A 72 0.17 15.07 3.41
N GLN A 73 1.32 15.73 3.48
CA GLN A 73 2.42 15.31 4.34
C GLN A 73 2.02 15.36 5.82
N VAL A 74 1.39 16.45 6.26
CA VAL A 74 0.93 16.58 7.66
C VAL A 74 -0.07 15.48 8.03
N ILE A 75 -1.05 15.19 7.16
CA ILE A 75 -2.04 14.13 7.41
C ILE A 75 -1.37 12.76 7.43
N ARG A 76 -0.41 12.49 6.52
CA ARG A 76 0.38 11.26 6.52
C ARG A 76 1.17 11.10 7.81
N ASP A 77 1.84 12.16 8.27
CA ASP A 77 2.62 12.13 9.51
C ASP A 77 1.71 11.86 10.73
N LEU A 78 0.53 12.46 10.76
CA LEU A 78 -0.48 12.15 11.77
C LEU A 78 -0.93 10.68 11.72
N LEU A 79 -1.15 10.13 10.53
CA LEU A 79 -1.49 8.71 10.32
C LEU A 79 -0.37 7.75 10.75
N THR A 80 0.87 8.20 10.94
CA THR A 80 1.93 7.37 11.55
C THR A 80 1.74 7.22 13.05
N THR A 81 1.07 8.17 13.72
CA THR A 81 0.89 8.19 15.16
C THR A 81 -0.22 7.24 15.62
N LYS A 82 0.01 6.49 16.71
CA LYS A 82 -0.98 5.56 17.26
C LYS A 82 -2.23 6.29 17.77
N SER A 83 -2.06 7.50 18.37
CA SER A 83 -3.17 8.27 18.91
C SER A 83 -4.15 8.67 17.81
N PHE A 84 -3.64 9.27 16.71
CA PHE A 84 -4.50 9.71 15.62
C PHE A 84 -5.26 8.54 14.96
N ARG A 85 -4.56 7.42 14.71
CA ARG A 85 -5.22 6.22 14.19
C ARG A 85 -6.27 5.64 15.15
N GLY A 86 -6.03 5.74 16.45
CA GLY A 86 -7.01 5.35 17.48
C GLY A 86 -8.25 6.23 17.43
N ASP A 87 -8.07 7.55 17.33
CA ASP A 87 -9.17 8.52 17.22
C ASP A 87 -9.98 8.30 15.94
N VAL A 88 -9.30 8.02 14.80
CA VAL A 88 -9.95 7.68 13.54
C VAL A 88 -10.71 6.36 13.64
N ALA A 89 -10.14 5.33 14.27
CA ALA A 89 -10.83 4.05 14.48
C ALA A 89 -12.09 4.23 15.31
N GLN A 90 -12.02 5.01 16.38
CA GLN A 90 -13.15 5.33 17.23
C GLN A 90 -14.24 6.12 16.48
N ALA A 91 -13.85 7.12 15.68
CA ALA A 91 -14.77 7.88 14.84
C ALA A 91 -15.43 7.00 13.76
N ALA A 92 -14.75 5.96 13.30
CA ALA A 92 -15.30 4.94 12.38
C ALA A 92 -16.17 3.87 13.08
N GLY A 93 -16.41 3.98 14.39
CA GLY A 93 -17.18 3.00 15.16
C GLY A 93 -16.44 1.70 15.46
N LEU A 94 -15.12 1.68 15.29
CA LEU A 94 -14.29 0.51 15.59
C LEU A 94 -13.86 0.52 17.06
N PRO A 95 -13.69 -0.66 17.67
CA PRO A 95 -13.13 -0.75 19.02
C PRO A 95 -11.68 -0.26 19.03
N SER A 96 -11.26 0.41 20.12
CA SER A 96 -9.90 0.96 20.29
C SER A 96 -8.84 -0.14 20.52
N THR A 97 -8.83 -1.17 19.67
CA THR A 97 -7.89 -2.29 19.71
C THR A 97 -6.67 -2.05 18.84
N SER A 98 -5.57 -2.71 19.15
CA SER A 98 -4.36 -2.67 18.30
C SER A 98 -4.63 -3.13 16.87
N ALA A 99 -5.56 -4.07 16.68
CA ALA A 99 -5.96 -4.57 15.37
C ALA A 99 -6.70 -3.49 14.55
N ALA A 100 -7.62 -2.72 15.18
CA ALA A 100 -8.32 -1.62 14.51
C ALA A 100 -7.35 -0.49 14.13
N ILE A 101 -6.40 -0.15 15.00
CA ILE A 101 -5.35 0.84 14.73
C ILE A 101 -4.46 0.40 13.55
N ALA A 102 -4.11 -0.89 13.48
CA ALA A 102 -3.36 -1.45 12.36
C ALA A 102 -4.17 -1.46 11.06
N LEU A 103 -5.48 -1.74 11.15
CA LEU A 103 -6.39 -1.71 10.01
C LEU A 103 -6.45 -0.31 9.40
N VAL A 104 -6.60 0.75 10.21
CA VAL A 104 -6.57 2.14 9.72
C VAL A 104 -5.25 2.43 9.00
N ALA A 105 -4.11 2.00 9.58
CA ALA A 105 -2.78 2.21 8.99
C ALA A 105 -2.60 1.55 7.61
N THR A 106 -3.21 0.39 7.39
CA THR A 106 -3.08 -0.37 6.13
C THR A 106 -4.13 -0.02 5.10
N SER A 107 -5.31 0.42 5.55
CA SER A 107 -6.46 0.68 4.68
C SER A 107 -6.52 2.12 4.17
N VAL A 108 -6.03 3.10 4.95
CA VAL A 108 -6.14 4.52 4.62
C VAL A 108 -4.87 5.04 3.95
N GLN A 109 -5.05 5.74 2.84
CA GLN A 109 -4.00 6.43 2.11
C GLN A 109 -4.42 7.87 1.82
N VAL A 110 -3.44 8.79 1.82
CA VAL A 110 -3.67 10.20 1.52
C VAL A 110 -2.72 10.63 0.42
N SER A 111 -3.23 11.33 -0.57
CA SER A 111 -2.46 11.82 -1.72
C SER A 111 -2.93 13.20 -2.14
N SER A 112 -2.04 13.98 -2.73
CA SER A 112 -2.45 15.21 -3.43
C SER A 112 -3.11 14.82 -4.75
N ALA A 113 -4.27 15.42 -5.02
CA ALA A 113 -5.03 15.26 -6.26
C ALA A 113 -4.92 16.49 -7.18
N GLY A 114 -4.10 17.46 -6.78
CA GLY A 114 -3.85 18.72 -7.49
C GLY A 114 -3.15 19.71 -6.57
N SER A 115 -2.94 20.94 -6.99
CA SER A 115 -2.24 21.95 -6.20
C SER A 115 -2.96 22.32 -4.88
N ASN A 116 -4.29 22.19 -4.87
CA ASN A 116 -5.15 22.55 -3.75
C ASN A 116 -6.13 21.45 -3.34
N LEU A 117 -6.00 20.25 -3.90
CA LEU A 117 -6.89 19.13 -3.61
C LEU A 117 -6.13 17.98 -2.96
N VAL A 118 -6.62 17.53 -1.83
CA VAL A 118 -6.15 16.34 -1.11
C VAL A 118 -7.20 15.25 -1.22
N ALA A 119 -6.81 14.08 -1.69
CA ALA A 119 -7.64 12.89 -1.72
C ALA A 119 -7.32 12.00 -0.52
N VAL A 120 -8.35 11.66 0.25
CA VAL A 120 -8.31 10.65 1.30
C VAL A 120 -9.00 9.42 0.80
N VAL A 121 -8.29 8.31 0.75
CA VAL A 121 -8.73 7.06 0.15
C VAL A 121 -8.65 5.95 1.18
N ALA A 122 -9.74 5.17 1.34
CA ALA A 122 -9.71 3.96 2.13
C ALA A 122 -10.08 2.75 1.28
N THR A 123 -9.31 1.65 1.41
CA THR A 123 -9.50 0.41 0.66
C THR A 123 -9.68 -0.78 1.60
N GLY A 124 -10.65 -1.66 1.32
CA GLY A 124 -10.93 -2.82 2.17
C GLY A 124 -12.14 -3.62 1.71
N ALA A 125 -12.65 -4.50 2.58
CA ALA A 125 -13.76 -5.41 2.27
C ALA A 125 -15.14 -4.84 2.60
N ASP A 126 -15.25 -3.96 3.60
CA ASP A 126 -16.53 -3.41 4.09
C ASP A 126 -16.72 -1.95 3.64
N PRO A 127 -17.66 -1.69 2.72
CA PRO A 127 -17.92 -0.35 2.19
C PRO A 127 -18.31 0.69 3.24
N GLN A 128 -19.12 0.31 4.24
CA GLN A 128 -19.61 1.25 5.26
C GLN A 128 -18.47 1.66 6.20
N MET A 129 -17.66 0.70 6.61
CA MET A 129 -16.50 0.95 7.44
C MET A 129 -15.49 1.86 6.75
N LEU A 130 -15.26 1.67 5.43
CA LEU A 130 -14.34 2.50 4.65
C LEU A 130 -14.81 3.95 4.57
N GLN A 131 -16.10 4.16 4.31
CA GLN A 131 -16.69 5.51 4.32
C GLN A 131 -16.53 6.16 5.69
N ALA A 132 -16.81 5.43 6.77
CA ALA A 132 -16.66 5.92 8.14
C ALA A 132 -15.20 6.24 8.47
N MET A 133 -14.22 5.43 8.00
CA MET A 133 -12.79 5.72 8.18
C MET A 133 -12.36 7.00 7.46
N VAL A 134 -12.78 7.20 6.21
CA VAL A 134 -12.45 8.42 5.46
C VAL A 134 -13.04 9.65 6.14
N ASN A 135 -14.31 9.60 6.53
CA ASN A 135 -14.95 10.69 7.30
C ASN A 135 -14.26 10.90 8.66
N GLY A 136 -13.84 9.81 9.32
CA GLY A 136 -13.08 9.85 10.57
C GLY A 136 -11.75 10.58 10.43
N VAL A 137 -10.98 10.30 9.37
CA VAL A 137 -9.72 11.02 9.10
C VAL A 137 -9.96 12.51 8.94
N ILE A 138 -10.96 12.89 8.14
CA ILE A 138 -11.28 14.30 7.88
C ILE A 138 -11.71 15.01 9.16
N SER A 139 -12.66 14.44 9.89
CA SER A 139 -13.19 15.05 11.12
C SER A 139 -12.14 15.16 12.23
N GLN A 140 -11.31 14.12 12.42
CA GLN A 140 -10.24 14.13 13.42
C GLN A 140 -9.11 15.09 13.04
N TYR A 141 -8.79 15.20 11.75
CA TYR A 141 -7.85 16.21 11.29
C TYR A 141 -8.35 17.62 11.55
N GLN A 142 -9.62 17.92 11.21
CA GLN A 142 -10.23 19.22 11.48
C GLN A 142 -10.24 19.54 12.98
N ALA A 143 -10.64 18.58 13.82
CA ALA A 143 -10.68 18.77 15.28
C ALA A 143 -9.27 19.05 15.85
N ARG A 144 -8.25 18.30 15.42
CA ARG A 144 -6.87 18.54 15.87
C ARG A 144 -6.31 19.88 15.38
N SER A 145 -6.57 20.24 14.13
CA SER A 145 -6.14 21.52 13.58
C SER A 145 -6.78 22.70 14.33
N ALA A 146 -8.06 22.57 14.66
CA ALA A 146 -8.77 23.56 15.46
C ALA A 146 -8.19 23.68 16.88
N ALA A 147 -7.96 22.54 17.54
CA ALA A 147 -7.38 22.52 18.90
C ALA A 147 -5.96 23.11 18.92
N GLU A 148 -5.12 22.80 17.92
CA GLU A 148 -3.76 23.34 17.84
C GLU A 148 -3.77 24.85 17.55
N SER A 149 -4.64 25.31 16.63
CA SER A 149 -4.82 26.73 16.36
C SER A 149 -5.27 27.49 17.62
N GLN A 150 -6.24 26.96 18.35
CA GLN A 150 -6.72 27.54 19.61
C GLN A 150 -5.62 27.58 20.67
N ARG A 151 -4.83 26.50 20.78
CA ARG A 151 -3.69 26.45 21.71
C ARG A 151 -2.62 27.49 21.37
N GLN A 152 -2.22 27.61 20.11
CA GLN A 152 -1.25 28.60 19.68
C GLN A 152 -1.72 30.02 19.96
N THR A 153 -2.98 30.29 19.69
CA THR A 153 -3.58 31.63 19.96
C THR A 153 -3.67 31.92 21.44
N SER A 154 -4.05 30.95 22.27
CA SER A 154 -4.10 31.13 23.73
C SER A 154 -2.72 31.41 24.31
N ILE A 155 -1.66 30.76 23.81
CA ILE A 155 -0.27 31.03 24.20
C ILE A 155 0.12 32.48 23.82
N ALA A 156 -0.26 32.93 22.62
CA ALA A 156 0.05 34.30 22.19
C ALA A 156 -0.65 35.33 23.04
N VAL A 157 -1.95 35.15 23.34
CA VAL A 157 -2.72 36.04 24.24
C VAL A 157 -2.08 36.06 25.61
N GLN A 158 -1.76 34.92 26.21
CA GLN A 158 -1.10 34.83 27.50
C GLN A 158 0.26 35.54 27.53
N TYR A 159 1.06 35.34 26.47
CA TYR A 159 2.35 36.00 26.32
C TYR A 159 2.22 37.53 26.32
N TYR A 160 1.33 38.10 25.49
CA TYR A 160 1.15 39.54 25.40
C TYR A 160 0.56 40.11 26.71
N THR A 161 -0.36 39.40 27.35
CA THR A 161 -0.90 39.81 28.67
C THR A 161 0.22 39.91 29.70
N ASN A 162 1.10 38.91 29.81
CA ASN A 162 2.23 38.94 30.73
C ASN A 162 3.22 40.08 30.39
N GLN A 163 3.47 40.33 29.07
CA GLN A 163 4.35 41.41 28.66
C GLN A 163 3.78 42.80 29.00
N ILE A 164 2.47 42.99 28.86
CA ILE A 164 1.76 44.21 29.24
C ILE A 164 1.87 44.45 30.75
N ASP A 165 1.71 43.44 31.57
CA ASP A 165 1.86 43.55 33.03
C ASP A 165 3.25 43.96 33.45
N LEU A 166 4.30 43.42 32.79
CA LEU A 166 5.69 43.78 33.00
C LEU A 166 5.98 45.22 32.53
N ALA A 167 5.48 45.55 31.34
CA ALA A 167 5.68 46.90 30.78
C ALA A 167 4.96 47.98 31.58
N ASN A 168 3.78 47.68 32.14
CA ASN A 168 3.05 48.59 33.05
C ASN A 168 3.81 48.82 34.37
N LYS A 169 4.38 47.78 34.97
CA LYS A 169 5.22 47.93 36.19
C LYS A 169 6.45 48.82 35.93
N GLU A 170 7.06 48.65 34.79
CA GLU A 170 8.19 49.50 34.39
C GLU A 170 7.74 50.94 34.14
N LEU A 171 6.58 51.12 33.47
CA LEU A 171 6.01 52.46 33.26
C LEU A 171 5.71 53.15 34.59
N ASP A 172 5.14 52.43 35.56
CA ASP A 172 4.86 52.98 36.90
C ASP A 172 6.15 53.34 37.63
N THR A 173 7.19 52.53 37.50
CA THR A 173 8.53 52.83 38.05
C THR A 173 9.10 54.10 37.46
N ARG A 174 9.00 54.30 36.14
CA ARG A 174 9.49 55.53 35.45
C ARG A 174 8.66 56.74 35.82
N ARG A 175 7.33 56.63 35.95
CA ARG A 175 6.45 57.69 36.43
C ARG A 175 6.75 58.08 37.86
N ALA A 176 7.02 57.12 38.74
CA ALA A 176 7.42 57.38 40.12
C ALA A 176 8.77 58.14 40.18
N ALA A 177 9.74 57.75 39.34
CA ALA A 177 11.02 58.46 39.23
C ALA A 177 10.84 59.92 38.76
N LEU A 178 10.01 60.13 37.73
CA LEU A 178 9.68 61.47 37.25
C LEU A 178 8.99 62.31 38.34
N SER A 179 7.99 61.73 39.02
CA SER A 179 7.26 62.42 40.09
C SER A 179 8.18 62.81 41.28
N ALA A 180 9.10 61.89 41.65
CA ALA A 180 10.08 62.16 42.70
C ALA A 180 11.05 63.30 42.31
N TYR A 181 11.45 63.29 41.04
CA TYR A 181 12.34 64.35 40.51
C TYR A 181 11.65 65.73 40.53
N VAL A 182 10.38 65.79 40.05
CA VAL A 182 9.57 67.03 40.09
C VAL A 182 9.34 67.53 41.53
N ALA A 183 9.12 66.63 42.45
CA ALA A 183 8.93 66.99 43.88
C ALA A 183 10.23 67.56 44.47
N ALA A 184 11.38 67.08 44.09
CA ALA A 184 12.67 67.56 44.57
C ALA A 184 13.13 68.86 43.88
N HIS A 185 12.66 69.14 42.65
CA HIS A 185 13.07 70.25 41.79
C HIS A 185 11.84 71.00 41.23
N PRO A 186 11.09 71.72 42.07
CA PRO A 186 9.81 72.34 41.64
C PRO A 186 9.98 73.38 40.53
N VAL A 187 11.18 73.97 40.36
CA VAL A 187 11.50 74.92 39.30
C VAL A 187 11.70 74.19 37.94
N ALA A 188 12.11 72.91 37.95
CA ALA A 188 12.32 72.13 36.72
C ALA A 188 10.98 71.91 35.95
N ALA A 189 9.84 71.84 36.65
CA ALA A 189 8.53 71.70 36.02
C ALA A 189 8.05 72.96 35.29
N THR A 190 8.57 74.15 35.64
CA THR A 190 8.25 75.44 34.99
C THR A 190 9.27 75.85 33.92
N ALA A 191 10.53 75.36 34.00
CA ALA A 191 11.59 75.63 33.06
C ALA A 191 11.96 74.43 32.18
N GLN A 192 10.93 73.73 31.70
CA GLN A 192 11.00 72.42 31.03
C GLN A 192 12.07 72.28 29.89
N ALA A 193 12.35 73.36 29.18
CA ALA A 193 13.27 73.31 28.07
C ALA A 193 14.77 73.41 28.49
N ALA A 194 15.05 73.83 29.75
CA ALA A 194 16.42 74.00 30.22
C ALA A 194 16.97 72.89 31.11
N ASP A 195 16.07 71.98 31.57
CA ASP A 195 16.43 70.84 32.44
C ASP A 195 16.54 69.54 31.63
N LEU A 196 17.77 69.18 31.33
CA LEU A 196 18.09 67.96 30.50
C LEU A 196 17.57 66.68 31.21
N GLN A 197 17.67 66.62 32.53
CA GLN A 197 17.29 65.43 33.30
C GLN A 197 15.78 65.23 33.32
N TYR A 198 15.03 66.32 33.48
CA TYR A 198 13.56 66.28 33.36
C TYR A 198 13.15 65.82 31.97
N THR A 199 13.73 66.35 30.91
CA THR A 199 13.43 66.00 29.53
C THR A 199 13.73 64.52 29.27
N GLN A 200 14.85 63.97 29.79
CA GLN A 200 15.17 62.57 29.71
C GLN A 200 14.15 61.66 30.42
N LEU A 201 13.71 62.06 31.63
CA LEU A 201 12.70 61.28 32.36
C LEU A 201 11.36 61.29 31.65
N VAL A 202 10.88 62.44 31.17
CA VAL A 202 9.67 62.50 30.34
C VAL A 202 9.80 61.65 29.10
N GLY A 203 10.88 61.77 28.35
CA GLY A 203 11.14 60.94 27.16
C GLY A 203 11.14 59.43 27.48
N SER A 204 11.65 59.03 28.67
CA SER A 204 11.64 57.62 29.10
C SER A 204 10.23 57.10 29.42
N VAL A 205 9.35 57.93 29.99
CA VAL A 205 7.95 57.62 30.24
C VAL A 205 7.18 57.49 28.94
N ASP A 206 7.39 58.45 28.02
CA ASP A 206 6.75 58.44 26.72
C ASP A 206 7.16 57.19 25.88
N ALA A 207 8.47 56.88 25.84
CA ALA A 207 8.96 55.69 25.19
C ALA A 207 8.35 54.41 25.75
N GLN A 208 8.24 54.29 27.11
CA GLN A 208 7.65 53.12 27.73
C GLN A 208 6.12 53.07 27.50
N SER A 209 5.42 54.20 27.47
CA SER A 209 4.00 54.25 27.15
C SER A 209 3.71 53.79 25.71
N GLN A 210 4.60 54.09 24.76
CA GLN A 210 4.53 53.60 23.40
C GLN A 210 4.71 52.07 23.34
N VAL A 211 5.63 51.51 24.14
CA VAL A 211 5.78 50.05 24.26
C VAL A 211 4.52 49.40 24.76
N VAL A 212 3.87 49.95 25.85
CA VAL A 212 2.60 49.44 26.37
C VAL A 212 1.52 49.48 25.28
N ASN A 213 1.37 50.60 24.58
CA ASN A 213 0.36 50.75 23.53
C ASN A 213 0.61 49.75 22.37
N GLY A 214 1.85 49.54 21.99
CA GLY A 214 2.25 48.57 20.98
C GLY A 214 1.87 47.14 21.40
N LEU A 215 2.12 46.78 22.67
CA LEU A 215 1.75 45.48 23.21
C LEU A 215 0.22 45.29 23.31
N VAL A 216 -0.54 46.32 23.67
CA VAL A 216 -2.00 46.29 23.70
C VAL A 216 -2.56 46.06 22.29
N THR A 217 -2.03 46.74 21.29
CA THR A 217 -2.42 46.52 19.89
C THR A 217 -2.10 45.09 19.44
N ALA A 218 -0.93 44.54 19.80
CA ALA A 218 -0.56 43.17 19.51
C ALA A 218 -1.49 42.15 20.22
N LEU A 219 -1.91 42.44 21.44
CA LEU A 219 -2.91 41.63 22.18
C LEU A 219 -4.25 41.62 21.44
N GLN A 220 -4.75 42.79 21.05
CA GLN A 220 -6.01 42.92 20.32
C GLN A 220 -5.96 42.14 19.00
N ASP A 221 -4.86 42.21 18.28
CA ASP A 221 -4.63 41.41 17.06
C ASP A 221 -4.63 39.90 17.35
N ALA A 222 -4.01 39.47 18.46
CA ALA A 222 -4.02 38.08 18.86
C ALA A 222 -5.41 37.58 19.23
N GLU A 223 -6.20 38.41 19.94
CA GLU A 223 -7.60 38.11 20.30
C GLU A 223 -8.50 38.03 19.06
N LEU A 224 -8.36 38.95 18.11
CA LEU A 224 -9.11 38.92 16.85
C LEU A 224 -8.79 37.65 16.04
N ARG A 225 -7.53 37.23 16.01
CA ARG A 225 -7.13 35.98 15.42
C ARG A 225 -7.71 34.76 16.12
N ALA A 226 -7.76 34.81 17.47
CA ALA A 226 -8.41 33.77 18.26
C ALA A 226 -9.89 33.62 17.91
N ALA A 227 -10.61 34.76 17.82
CA ALA A 227 -12.03 34.76 17.49
C ALA A 227 -12.31 34.30 16.05
N SER A 228 -11.43 34.60 15.11
CA SER A 228 -11.58 34.23 13.70
C SER A 228 -11.00 32.84 13.34
N ALA A 229 -10.21 32.21 14.20
CA ALA A 229 -9.54 30.93 13.94
C ALA A 229 -10.50 29.81 13.50
N PRO A 230 -11.69 29.59 14.09
CA PRO A 230 -12.60 28.53 13.62
C PRO A 230 -13.11 28.76 12.21
N GLN A 231 -13.39 30.02 11.85
CA GLN A 231 -13.88 30.37 10.51
C GLN A 231 -12.77 30.27 9.44
N SER A 232 -11.55 30.68 9.78
CA SER A 232 -10.40 30.58 8.87
C SER A 232 -10.04 29.12 8.59
N LEU A 233 -10.16 28.22 9.56
CA LEU A 233 -9.97 26.78 9.38
C LEU A 233 -11.03 26.18 8.43
N GLN A 234 -12.30 26.55 8.58
CA GLN A 234 -13.36 26.09 7.65
C GLN A 234 -13.13 26.61 6.25
N ALA A 235 -12.64 27.84 6.10
CA ALA A 235 -12.31 28.40 4.79
C ALA A 235 -11.06 27.77 4.16
N SER A 236 -10.09 27.37 4.99
CA SER A 236 -8.83 26.77 4.52
C SER A 236 -8.91 25.27 4.27
N PHE A 237 -9.93 24.60 4.80
CA PHE A 237 -10.14 23.16 4.69
C PHE A 237 -11.61 22.85 4.47
N SER A 238 -12.04 22.76 3.23
CA SER A 238 -13.44 22.47 2.88
C SER A 238 -13.56 21.12 2.17
N VAL A 239 -14.54 20.32 2.60
CA VAL A 239 -14.85 19.06 1.93
C VAL A 239 -15.53 19.39 0.61
N GLN A 240 -14.86 19.08 -0.51
CA GLN A 240 -15.39 19.29 -1.84
C GLN A 240 -16.30 18.13 -2.24
N ASP A 241 -15.78 16.92 -2.11
CA ASP A 241 -16.54 15.70 -2.32
C ASP A 241 -16.54 14.87 -1.03
N PRO A 242 -17.69 14.61 -0.41
CA PRO A 242 -17.78 13.78 0.78
C PRO A 242 -17.42 12.33 0.45
N ALA A 243 -17.02 11.56 1.48
CA ALA A 243 -16.69 10.15 1.32
C ALA A 243 -17.85 9.38 0.68
N ASN A 244 -17.57 8.77 -0.48
CA ASN A 244 -18.55 7.98 -1.21
C ASN A 244 -18.74 6.61 -0.56
N LEU A 245 -19.98 6.09 -0.59
CA LEU A 245 -20.26 4.69 -0.26
C LEU A 245 -20.03 3.85 -1.53
N PRO A 246 -18.97 3.04 -1.61
CA PRO A 246 -18.69 2.27 -2.82
C PRO A 246 -19.72 1.14 -3.00
N LYS A 247 -20.45 1.19 -4.12
CA LYS A 247 -21.45 0.17 -4.49
C LYS A 247 -20.86 -0.98 -5.31
N THR A 248 -19.75 -0.72 -6.00
CA THR A 248 -19.06 -1.69 -6.85
C THR A 248 -17.66 -1.94 -6.33
N PRO A 249 -17.18 -3.19 -6.32
CA PRO A 249 -15.81 -3.47 -5.95
C PRO A 249 -14.83 -2.86 -6.96
N GLU A 250 -13.66 -2.52 -6.49
CA GLU A 250 -12.57 -2.02 -7.34
C GLU A 250 -12.23 -3.06 -8.42
N PRO A 251 -12.10 -2.66 -9.70
CA PRO A 251 -11.76 -3.59 -10.76
C PRO A 251 -10.40 -4.21 -10.51
N VAL A 252 -10.37 -5.54 -10.41
CA VAL A 252 -9.11 -6.28 -10.28
C VAL A 252 -8.25 -5.99 -11.50
N SER A 253 -6.99 -5.62 -11.32
CA SER A 253 -6.09 -5.32 -12.43
C SER A 253 -6.05 -6.49 -13.43
N VAL A 254 -6.10 -6.18 -14.72
CA VAL A 254 -6.09 -7.16 -15.82
C VAL A 254 -4.92 -8.14 -15.69
N THR A 255 -3.76 -7.65 -15.23
CA THR A 255 -2.57 -8.45 -14.96
C THR A 255 -2.80 -9.52 -13.89
N LYS A 256 -3.52 -9.18 -12.81
CA LYS A 256 -3.83 -10.15 -11.74
C LYS A 256 -4.91 -11.14 -12.20
N LYS A 257 -5.91 -10.67 -12.93
CA LYS A 257 -7.04 -11.50 -13.37
C LYS A 257 -6.64 -12.51 -14.45
N TYR A 258 -5.80 -12.10 -15.41
CA TYR A 258 -5.44 -12.92 -16.58
C TYR A 258 -3.95 -13.24 -16.66
N GLY A 259 -3.07 -12.35 -16.23
CA GLY A 259 -1.63 -12.48 -16.37
C GLY A 259 -1.07 -13.66 -15.56
N TYR A 260 -1.45 -13.79 -14.30
CA TYR A 260 -0.96 -14.90 -13.46
C TYR A 260 -1.46 -16.28 -13.92
N PRO A 261 -2.75 -16.49 -14.27
CA PRO A 261 -3.21 -17.75 -14.83
C PRO A 261 -2.51 -18.10 -16.16
N VAL A 262 -2.28 -17.13 -17.04
CA VAL A 262 -1.56 -17.35 -18.31
C VAL A 262 -0.10 -17.72 -18.06
N ALA A 263 0.59 -17.00 -17.16
CA ALA A 263 1.96 -17.34 -16.78
C ALA A 263 2.06 -18.74 -16.16
N ALA A 264 1.10 -19.11 -15.31
CA ALA A 264 1.03 -20.44 -14.71
C ALA A 264 0.78 -21.54 -15.77
N PHE A 265 -0.06 -21.27 -16.76
CA PHE A 265 -0.29 -22.19 -17.88
C PHE A 265 1.01 -22.42 -18.68
N ILE A 266 1.73 -21.34 -19.03
CA ILE A 266 3.02 -21.43 -19.73
C ILE A 266 4.02 -22.24 -18.90
N PHE A 267 4.07 -22.00 -17.59
CA PHE A 267 4.94 -22.75 -16.68
C PHE A 267 4.55 -24.23 -16.60
N GLY A 268 3.26 -24.55 -16.58
CA GLY A 268 2.76 -25.92 -16.65
C GLY A 268 3.17 -26.64 -17.94
N VAL A 269 3.12 -25.94 -19.08
CA VAL A 269 3.58 -26.47 -20.39
C VAL A 269 5.09 -26.72 -20.36
N LEU A 270 5.89 -25.83 -19.77
CA LEU A 270 7.34 -26.01 -19.63
C LEU A 270 7.68 -27.24 -18.78
N ILE A 271 6.98 -27.43 -17.65
CA ILE A 271 7.15 -28.61 -16.79
C ILE A 271 6.81 -29.89 -17.57
N ALA A 272 5.69 -29.89 -18.30
CA ALA A 272 5.28 -31.02 -19.13
C ALA A 272 6.32 -31.31 -20.21
N GLY A 273 6.85 -30.28 -20.88
CA GLY A 273 7.92 -30.41 -21.88
C GLY A 273 9.23 -30.97 -21.30
N ALA A 274 9.61 -30.46 -20.12
CA ALA A 274 10.81 -30.99 -19.43
C ALA A 274 10.64 -32.46 -19.04
N TYR A 275 9.44 -32.85 -18.59
CA TYR A 275 9.12 -34.25 -18.27
C TYR A 275 9.21 -35.13 -19.52
N VAL A 276 8.66 -34.71 -20.66
CA VAL A 276 8.78 -35.44 -21.91
C VAL A 276 10.23 -35.57 -22.34
N TYR A 277 11.00 -34.48 -22.25
CA TYR A 277 12.41 -34.48 -22.61
C TYR A 277 13.24 -35.45 -21.74
N THR A 278 13.02 -35.43 -20.41
CA THR A 278 13.73 -36.35 -19.52
C THR A 278 13.33 -37.78 -19.75
N THR A 279 12.04 -38.08 -19.99
CA THR A 279 11.56 -39.43 -20.32
C THR A 279 12.14 -39.92 -21.65
N TYR A 280 12.21 -39.04 -22.65
CA TYR A 280 12.85 -39.34 -23.93
C TYR A 280 14.32 -39.68 -23.78
N ARG A 281 15.06 -38.93 -22.96
CA ARG A 281 16.49 -39.12 -22.75
C ARG A 281 16.82 -40.39 -21.94
N THR A 282 15.94 -40.77 -21.03
CA THR A 282 16.13 -41.94 -20.15
C THR A 282 15.53 -43.23 -20.69
N ASP A 283 14.70 -43.13 -21.75
CA ASP A 283 14.08 -44.30 -22.37
C ASP A 283 15.04 -45.00 -23.34
N HIS A 284 15.73 -46.03 -22.85
CA HIS A 284 16.64 -46.86 -23.60
C HIS A 284 15.97 -48.10 -24.20
N ALA A 285 14.63 -48.14 -24.22
CA ALA A 285 13.90 -49.29 -24.74
C ALA A 285 14.06 -49.43 -26.25
N ILE A 286 14.50 -50.58 -26.71
CA ILE A 286 14.56 -50.97 -28.11
C ILE A 286 13.14 -51.30 -28.57
N ARG A 287 12.60 -50.54 -29.55
CA ARG A 287 11.20 -50.67 -29.98
C ARG A 287 11.04 -50.95 -31.46
N SER A 288 12.08 -50.72 -32.24
CA SER A 288 12.05 -50.97 -33.66
C SER A 288 13.32 -51.72 -34.10
N SER A 289 13.24 -52.44 -35.21
CA SER A 289 14.40 -53.05 -35.80
C SER A 289 15.48 -52.04 -36.21
N GLU A 290 15.11 -50.79 -36.42
CA GLU A 290 16.02 -49.68 -36.71
C GLU A 290 16.89 -49.30 -35.50
N ASP A 291 16.39 -49.51 -34.26
CA ASP A 291 17.14 -49.27 -33.05
C ASP A 291 18.29 -50.28 -32.82
N LEU A 292 18.28 -51.38 -33.57
CA LEU A 292 19.27 -52.46 -33.53
C LEU A 292 20.39 -52.28 -34.55
N VAL A 293 20.25 -51.37 -35.51
CA VAL A 293 21.23 -51.15 -36.63
C VAL A 293 22.63 -50.74 -36.17
N GLY A 294 22.83 -50.39 -34.88
CA GLY A 294 24.15 -50.10 -34.29
C GLY A 294 24.73 -51.21 -33.40
N LEU A 295 23.99 -52.28 -33.17
CA LEU A 295 24.43 -53.35 -32.29
C LEU A 295 24.96 -54.52 -33.15
N THR A 296 26.18 -54.98 -32.89
CA THR A 296 26.84 -56.12 -33.57
C THR A 296 26.20 -57.48 -33.22
N VAL A 297 24.95 -57.47 -32.76
CA VAL A 297 24.22 -58.69 -32.35
C VAL A 297 23.33 -59.14 -33.51
N PRO A 298 23.40 -60.40 -33.95
CA PRO A 298 22.55 -60.89 -35.01
C PRO A 298 21.09 -60.93 -34.55
N LEU A 299 20.20 -60.38 -35.41
CA LEU A 299 18.76 -60.39 -35.18
C LEU A 299 18.22 -61.82 -35.41
N LEU A 300 17.89 -62.53 -34.35
CA LEU A 300 17.45 -63.94 -34.38
C LEU A 300 15.99 -64.10 -34.84
N GLY A 301 15.21 -63.07 -34.83
CA GLY A 301 13.80 -63.06 -35.26
C GLY A 301 13.03 -61.81 -34.77
N VAL A 302 11.97 -61.47 -35.47
CA VAL A 302 11.01 -60.43 -35.07
C VAL A 302 9.72 -61.15 -34.67
N ILE A 303 9.33 -60.94 -33.43
CA ILE A 303 8.03 -61.42 -32.94
C ILE A 303 6.98 -60.41 -33.39
N PRO A 304 6.04 -60.78 -34.29
CA PRO A 304 5.01 -59.86 -34.74
C PRO A 304 4.08 -59.47 -33.61
N ASP A 305 3.67 -58.20 -33.55
CA ASP A 305 2.65 -57.74 -32.63
C ASP A 305 1.35 -58.56 -32.84
N LEU A 306 0.94 -59.27 -31.81
CA LEU A 306 -0.33 -59.95 -31.83
C LEU A 306 -1.44 -58.89 -31.74
N PRO A 307 -2.46 -58.91 -32.64
CA PRO A 307 -3.55 -57.98 -32.58
C PRO A 307 -4.20 -58.07 -31.21
N PRO A 308 -4.59 -56.94 -30.58
CA PRO A 308 -5.26 -56.98 -29.30
C PRO A 308 -6.54 -57.81 -29.41
N LEU A 309 -6.65 -58.89 -28.64
CA LEU A 309 -7.86 -59.66 -28.53
C LEU A 309 -8.97 -58.69 -28.05
N HIS A 310 -9.86 -58.34 -29.00
CA HIS A 310 -11.06 -57.54 -28.70
C HIS A 310 -11.96 -58.43 -27.86
N THR A 311 -11.77 -58.42 -26.57
CA THR A 311 -12.79 -58.86 -25.60
C THR A 311 -13.89 -57.82 -25.62
N ARG A 312 -14.96 -58.10 -26.39
CA ARG A 312 -16.26 -57.47 -26.22
C ARG A 312 -16.75 -57.79 -24.79
N GLY A 313 -16.48 -56.91 -23.87
CA GLY A 313 -16.95 -57.02 -22.48
C GLY A 313 -16.94 -55.63 -21.85
N PHE A 314 -18.11 -55.06 -21.74
CA PHE A 314 -18.43 -53.94 -20.94
C PHE A 314 -17.90 -54.13 -19.51
N GLY A 315 -17.08 -53.21 -18.99
CA GLY A 315 -16.85 -53.19 -17.56
C GLY A 315 -15.54 -52.58 -17.11
N ARG A 316 -15.65 -51.35 -16.65
CA ARG A 316 -14.93 -50.74 -15.52
C ARG A 316 -13.40 -50.79 -15.51
N PHE A 317 -12.80 -49.62 -15.62
CA PHE A 317 -11.53 -49.16 -15.07
C PHE A 317 -10.75 -50.20 -14.25
N ALA A 318 -9.81 -50.88 -14.89
CA ALA A 318 -8.66 -51.50 -14.24
C ALA A 318 -7.44 -51.43 -15.19
N PRO A 319 -6.32 -50.77 -14.80
CA PRO A 319 -5.14 -50.58 -15.65
C PRO A 319 -4.20 -51.78 -15.71
N TRP A 320 -4.63 -52.97 -15.30
CA TRP A 320 -3.80 -54.18 -15.31
C TRP A 320 -4.48 -55.25 -16.14
N VAL A 321 -4.13 -55.28 -17.43
CA VAL A 321 -4.60 -56.35 -18.32
C VAL A 321 -3.94 -57.68 -17.89
N TRP A 322 -4.71 -58.54 -17.22
CA TRP A 322 -4.36 -59.92 -16.99
C TRP A 322 -4.41 -60.67 -18.31
N ILE A 323 -3.25 -61.11 -18.85
CA ILE A 323 -3.23 -62.00 -20.00
C ILE A 323 -3.74 -63.34 -19.54
N PRO A 324 -4.84 -63.86 -20.15
CA PRO A 324 -5.33 -65.18 -19.82
C PRO A 324 -4.26 -66.23 -20.02
N THR A 325 -4.17 -67.18 -19.09
CA THR A 325 -3.17 -68.26 -19.08
C THR A 325 -3.17 -69.14 -20.33
N ALA A 326 -4.31 -69.17 -21.10
CA ALA A 326 -4.39 -69.87 -22.39
C ALA A 326 -3.49 -69.27 -23.47
N GLY A 327 -3.43 -67.95 -23.60
CA GLY A 327 -2.53 -67.27 -24.56
C GLY A 327 -1.05 -67.41 -24.27
N ARG A 328 -0.69 -67.60 -23.01
CA ARG A 328 0.73 -67.88 -22.63
C ARG A 328 1.24 -69.22 -23.11
N ARG A 329 0.38 -70.27 -23.17
CA ARG A 329 0.77 -71.57 -23.60
C ARG A 329 0.96 -71.63 -25.13
N GLU A 330 0.12 -70.93 -25.89
CA GLU A 330 0.28 -70.82 -27.33
C GLU A 330 1.51 -69.99 -27.71
N TYR A 331 1.74 -68.91 -26.98
CA TYR A 331 2.94 -68.08 -27.17
C TYR A 331 4.21 -68.84 -26.83
N ALA A 332 4.26 -69.61 -25.75
CA ALA A 332 5.39 -70.46 -25.40
C ALA A 332 5.66 -71.56 -26.44
N ARG A 333 4.57 -72.12 -27.04
CA ARG A 333 4.71 -73.11 -28.16
C ARG A 333 5.26 -72.45 -29.43
N ALA A 334 4.79 -71.26 -29.78
CA ALA A 334 5.28 -70.55 -30.96
C ALA A 334 6.77 -70.14 -30.81
N VAL A 335 7.17 -69.71 -29.62
CA VAL A 335 8.55 -69.41 -29.29
C VAL A 335 9.42 -70.71 -29.30
N ALA A 336 8.93 -71.80 -28.73
CA ALA A 336 9.65 -73.07 -28.77
C ALA A 336 9.80 -73.62 -30.18
N ALA A 337 8.77 -73.49 -31.05
CA ALA A 337 8.85 -73.89 -32.45
C ALA A 337 9.81 -73.00 -33.26
N SER A 338 9.93 -71.74 -32.95
CA SER A 338 10.89 -70.86 -33.63
C SER A 338 12.36 -71.14 -33.23
N ILE A 339 12.58 -71.56 -31.98
CA ILE A 339 13.92 -71.93 -31.48
C ILE A 339 14.37 -73.30 -32.04
N SER A 340 13.44 -74.23 -32.25
CA SER A 340 13.76 -75.56 -32.80
C SER A 340 14.12 -75.53 -34.26
N ASN A 341 13.79 -74.49 -34.99
CA ASN A 341 14.15 -74.32 -36.45
C ASN A 341 15.46 -73.51 -36.69
N VAL A 342 16.19 -73.22 -35.63
CA VAL A 342 17.53 -72.67 -35.85
C VAL A 342 18.46 -73.76 -36.27
N PRO A 343 19.01 -73.75 -37.53
CA PRO A 343 19.97 -74.74 -38.00
C PRO A 343 21.20 -74.67 -37.08
N ALA A 344 21.57 -75.79 -36.51
CA ALA A 344 22.82 -75.93 -35.77
C ALA A 344 23.96 -75.56 -36.74
N HIS A 345 24.55 -74.42 -36.54
CA HIS A 345 25.79 -74.05 -37.19
C HIS A 345 26.89 -74.99 -36.63
N GLU A 346 27.12 -76.09 -37.37
CA GLU A 346 28.31 -76.93 -37.23
C GLU A 346 29.56 -76.06 -37.30
N GLY A 347 30.44 -76.24 -36.35
CA GLY A 347 31.69 -75.52 -36.23
C GLY A 347 32.56 -75.65 -37.46
N ALA A 348 33.18 -74.59 -37.83
CA ALA A 348 34.39 -74.57 -38.63
C ALA A 348 35.50 -73.93 -37.82
N ARG A 349 36.53 -74.63 -37.77
CA ARG A 349 37.85 -74.46 -37.19
C ARG A 349 38.48 -73.08 -37.45
#